data_929ea29df1f0c604788e83fcae82d139
#
_entry.id   929ea29df1f0c604788e83fcae82d139
#
_cell.length_a   1.000
_cell.length_b   1.000
_cell.length_c   1.000
_cell.angle_alpha   90.00
_cell.angle_beta   90.00
_cell.angle_gamma   90.00
#
_symmetry.space_group_name_H-M   'P 1'
#
loop_
_entity.id
_entity.type
_entity.pdbx_description
1 polymer ?
#
loop_
_entity_poly.entity_id
_entity_poly.type
_entity_poly.pdbx_seq_one_letter_code
_entity_poly.pdbx_strand_id
1 'polypeptide(L)'
;AILVLREGNELELQTKVSPDGTIGFYPALLSLNQLEEYGVYEMTSQNYSLVASFPAGLKKASNKLGSYIDQFKLILNPDSGAYKGVGGFGAIGSLFPSVWDWERFWNLTAFLSLMLAFLNILPIPALDGGHVVFLMYEIVAGKPAPEKFMEYAQVVGMLILLALVVYANGNDIIKLF
;
A
#
# COMPACT_ATOMS: atom_id res chain seq x y z
N ALA A 1 16.06 9.98 32.95
CA ALA A 1 16.91 10.82 32.11
C ALA A 1 17.04 10.15 30.74
N ILE A 2 17.11 10.95 29.68
CA ILE A 2 17.35 10.49 28.30
C ILE A 2 18.61 11.18 27.82
N LEU A 3 19.53 10.41 27.28
CA LEU A 3 20.74 10.92 26.66
C LEU A 3 20.42 11.21 25.19
N VAL A 4 20.62 12.45 24.75
CA VAL A 4 20.40 12.87 23.36
C VAL A 4 21.68 13.48 22.81
N LEU A 5 21.98 13.20 21.54
CA LEU A 5 23.07 13.82 20.81
C LEU A 5 22.52 15.07 20.10
N ARG A 6 23.00 16.25 20.44
CA ARG A 6 22.62 17.52 19.82
C ARG A 6 23.85 18.28 19.37
N GLU A 7 23.96 18.53 18.07
CA GLU A 7 25.11 19.23 17.47
C GLU A 7 26.46 18.59 17.85
N GLY A 8 26.48 17.25 17.94
CA GLY A 8 27.68 16.49 18.33
C GLY A 8 27.98 16.44 19.84
N ASN A 9 27.17 17.08 20.67
CA ASN A 9 27.33 17.05 22.12
C ASN A 9 26.27 16.16 22.76
N GLU A 10 26.67 15.37 23.75
CA GLU A 10 25.77 14.57 24.57
C GLU A 10 25.10 15.46 25.60
N LEU A 11 23.77 15.47 25.58
CA LEU A 11 22.92 16.20 26.51
C LEU A 11 22.02 15.23 27.26
N GLU A 12 22.04 15.32 28.60
CA GLU A 12 21.15 14.57 29.44
C GLU A 12 19.87 15.39 29.70
N LEU A 13 18.73 14.92 29.20
CA LEU A 13 17.42 15.54 29.38
C LEU A 13 16.64 14.79 30.45
N GLN A 14 16.18 15.49 31.46
CA GLN A 14 15.24 14.94 32.44
C GLN A 14 13.81 15.06 31.90
N THR A 15 13.14 13.94 31.76
CA THR A 15 11.73 13.91 31.37
C THR A 15 10.94 13.03 32.33
N LYS A 16 9.66 13.34 32.45
CA LYS A 16 8.71 12.50 33.21
C LYS A 16 7.92 11.67 32.23
N VAL A 17 7.83 10.38 32.51
CA VAL A 17 6.95 9.47 31.79
C VAL A 17 5.51 9.77 32.25
N SER A 18 4.59 9.97 31.31
CA SER A 18 3.18 10.16 31.64
C SER A 18 2.56 8.84 32.15
N PRO A 19 1.39 8.89 32.83
CA PRO A 19 0.69 7.68 33.29
C PRO A 19 0.44 6.67 32.17
N ASP A 20 0.30 7.15 30.93
CA ASP A 20 0.06 6.32 29.72
C ASP A 20 1.36 5.72 29.14
N GLY A 21 2.49 5.87 29.83
CA GLY A 21 3.78 5.33 29.40
C GLY A 21 4.47 6.14 28.29
N THR A 22 3.99 7.32 27.94
CA THR A 22 4.54 8.19 26.91
C THR A 22 5.52 9.22 27.49
N ILE A 23 6.53 9.61 26.71
CA ILE A 23 7.56 10.56 27.11
C ILE A 23 7.22 11.99 26.65
N GLY A 24 6.12 12.15 25.88
CA GLY A 24 5.60 13.46 25.48
C GLY A 24 6.45 14.19 24.42
N PHE A 25 7.19 13.47 23.58
CA PHE A 25 7.81 14.06 22.39
C PHE A 25 7.23 13.46 21.11
N TYR A 26 7.14 14.28 20.08
CA TYR A 26 6.78 13.84 18.74
C TYR A 26 8.07 13.80 17.90
N PRO A 27 8.45 12.64 17.35
CA PRO A 27 9.59 12.60 16.43
C PRO A 27 9.25 13.43 15.20
N ALA A 28 10.08 14.38 14.83
CA ALA A 28 9.96 15.05 13.55
C ALA A 28 10.28 14.04 12.46
N LEU A 29 9.37 13.86 11.49
CA LEU A 29 9.65 13.09 10.30
C LEU A 29 10.64 13.89 9.44
N LEU A 30 11.90 13.50 9.49
CA LEU A 30 12.92 14.10 8.64
C LEU A 30 12.66 13.74 7.18
N SER A 31 12.80 14.72 6.30
CA SER A 31 12.77 14.47 4.86
C SER A 31 13.99 13.64 4.44
N LEU A 32 13.90 12.98 3.28
CA LEU A 32 15.02 12.20 2.74
C LEU A 32 16.29 13.04 2.59
N ASN A 33 16.17 14.29 2.16
CA ASN A 33 17.29 15.20 2.02
C ASN A 33 17.96 15.54 3.37
N GLN A 34 17.16 15.73 4.42
CA GLN A 34 17.69 15.96 5.78
C GLN A 34 18.40 14.73 6.33
N LEU A 35 17.88 13.53 6.05
CA LEU A 35 18.53 12.29 6.46
C LEU A 35 19.86 12.07 5.72
N GLU A 36 19.97 12.50 4.45
CA GLU A 36 21.22 12.51 3.70
C GLU A 36 22.23 13.51 4.28
N GLU A 37 21.77 14.72 4.60
CA GLU A 37 22.57 15.76 5.25
C GLU A 37 23.13 15.31 6.60
N TYR A 38 22.35 14.53 7.36
CA TYR A 38 22.80 13.91 8.62
C TYR A 38 23.67 12.64 8.43
N GLY A 39 23.96 12.25 7.18
CA GLY A 39 24.79 11.08 6.87
C GLY A 39 24.16 9.74 7.24
N VAL A 40 22.83 9.69 7.42
CA VAL A 40 22.11 8.45 7.77
C VAL A 40 22.08 7.49 6.59
N TYR A 41 22.03 8.02 5.36
CA TYR A 41 22.17 7.27 4.11
C TYR A 41 22.64 8.18 2.97
N GLU A 42 23.12 7.57 1.90
CA GLU A 42 23.49 8.26 0.66
C GLU A 42 22.45 7.99 -0.41
N MET A 43 21.93 9.04 -1.05
CA MET A 43 21.06 8.88 -2.20
C MET A 43 21.87 8.54 -3.44
N THR A 44 21.67 7.37 -4.00
CA THR A 44 22.29 6.95 -5.25
C THR A 44 21.26 6.99 -6.38
N SER A 45 21.52 7.81 -7.40
CA SER A 45 20.72 7.85 -8.62
C SER A 45 21.23 6.80 -9.61
N GLN A 46 20.36 5.87 -9.98
CA GLN A 46 20.67 4.85 -10.98
C GLN A 46 19.99 5.17 -12.31
N ASN A 47 20.79 5.60 -13.29
CA ASN A 47 20.32 5.93 -14.61
C ASN A 47 20.38 4.70 -15.54
N TYR A 48 19.31 4.47 -16.30
CA TYR A 48 19.22 3.40 -17.28
C TYR A 48 19.10 3.98 -18.69
N SER A 49 19.73 3.34 -19.68
CA SER A 49 19.41 3.60 -21.08
C SER A 49 17.98 3.13 -21.38
N LEU A 50 17.38 3.63 -22.46
CA LEU A 50 16.02 3.22 -22.88
C LEU A 50 15.85 1.71 -22.97
N VAL A 51 16.82 1.00 -23.56
CA VAL A 51 16.76 -0.46 -23.69
C VAL A 51 16.93 -1.16 -22.34
N ALA A 52 17.82 -0.68 -21.48
CA ALA A 52 18.08 -1.25 -20.16
C ALA A 52 16.93 -0.95 -19.16
N SER A 53 16.13 0.08 -19.41
CA SER A 53 14.99 0.44 -18.54
C SER A 53 13.89 -0.62 -18.56
N PHE A 54 13.68 -1.35 -19.67
CA PHE A 54 12.65 -2.39 -19.76
C PHE A 54 12.89 -3.56 -18.78
N PRO A 55 14.03 -4.25 -18.79
CA PRO A 55 14.28 -5.33 -17.84
C PRO A 55 14.35 -4.80 -16.38
N ALA A 56 14.90 -3.60 -16.16
CA ALA A 56 14.93 -2.98 -14.84
C ALA A 56 13.52 -2.68 -14.32
N GLY A 57 12.65 -2.14 -15.17
CA GLY A 57 11.25 -1.90 -14.87
C GLY A 57 10.48 -3.17 -14.55
N LEU A 58 10.66 -4.22 -15.35
CA LEU A 58 10.03 -5.53 -15.12
C LEU A 58 10.46 -6.15 -13.79
N LYS A 59 11.75 -6.09 -13.46
CA LYS A 59 12.27 -6.53 -12.16
C LYS A 59 11.67 -5.71 -11.00
N LYS A 60 11.59 -4.39 -11.14
CA LYS A 60 10.96 -3.50 -10.13
C LYS A 60 9.48 -3.84 -9.95
N ALA A 61 8.75 -4.09 -11.05
CA ALA A 61 7.34 -4.48 -11.04
C ALA A 61 7.13 -5.83 -10.34
N SER A 62 7.94 -6.84 -10.67
CA SER A 62 7.89 -8.17 -10.05
C SER A 62 8.13 -8.11 -8.53
N ASN A 63 9.14 -7.37 -8.09
CA ASN A 63 9.42 -7.17 -6.67
C ASN A 63 8.23 -6.46 -5.97
N LYS A 64 7.62 -5.49 -6.63
CA LYS A 64 6.47 -4.76 -6.11
C LYS A 64 5.23 -5.64 -5.96
N LEU A 65 4.98 -6.51 -6.95
CA LEU A 65 3.89 -7.51 -6.86
C LEU A 65 4.11 -8.48 -5.70
N GLY A 66 5.35 -8.95 -5.47
CA GLY A 66 5.68 -9.74 -4.30
C GLY A 66 5.32 -9.02 -3.00
N SER A 67 5.70 -7.74 -2.89
CA SER A 67 5.35 -6.91 -1.73
C SER A 67 3.82 -6.76 -1.54
N TYR A 68 3.03 -6.68 -2.62
CA TYR A 68 1.57 -6.61 -2.51
C TYR A 68 0.97 -7.90 -1.98
N ILE A 69 1.48 -9.06 -2.43
CA ILE A 69 1.06 -10.35 -1.90
C ILE A 69 1.32 -10.42 -0.38
N ASP A 70 2.49 -9.98 0.06
CA ASP A 70 2.84 -10.01 1.48
C ASP A 70 2.01 -9.00 2.30
N GLN A 71 1.77 -7.80 1.79
CA GLN A 71 0.86 -6.83 2.40
C GLN A 71 -0.58 -7.37 2.48
N PHE A 72 -1.05 -8.03 1.42
CA PHE A 72 -2.38 -8.63 1.40
C PHE A 72 -2.52 -9.74 2.46
N LYS A 73 -1.51 -10.60 2.60
CA LYS A 73 -1.48 -11.59 3.68
C LYS A 73 -1.53 -10.94 5.07
N LEU A 74 -0.81 -9.82 5.28
CA LEU A 74 -0.85 -9.09 6.53
C LEU A 74 -2.24 -8.49 6.81
N ILE A 75 -2.91 -7.93 5.79
CA ILE A 75 -4.26 -7.38 5.94
C ILE A 75 -5.27 -8.48 6.31
N LEU A 76 -5.13 -9.68 5.72
CA LEU A 76 -5.98 -10.83 6.02
C LEU A 76 -5.71 -11.47 7.40
N ASN A 77 -4.59 -11.15 8.05
CA ASN A 77 -4.28 -11.60 9.38
C ASN A 77 -4.78 -10.60 10.44
N PRO A 78 -5.83 -10.94 11.22
CA PRO A 78 -6.38 -10.03 12.22
C PRO A 78 -5.39 -9.61 13.29
N ASP A 79 -4.46 -10.50 13.67
CA ASP A 79 -3.47 -10.27 14.73
C ASP A 79 -2.43 -9.22 14.33
N SER A 80 -2.24 -9.01 13.03
CA SER A 80 -1.30 -8.00 12.51
C SER A 80 -1.76 -6.56 12.76
N GLY A 81 -3.07 -6.34 12.88
CA GLY A 81 -3.66 -5.00 12.90
C GLY A 81 -3.52 -4.21 11.60
N ALA A 82 -2.94 -4.79 10.55
CA ALA A 82 -2.67 -4.11 9.28
C ALA A 82 -3.95 -3.62 8.56
N TYR A 83 -5.08 -4.28 8.80
CA TYR A 83 -6.38 -3.87 8.28
C TYR A 83 -6.78 -2.45 8.72
N LYS A 84 -6.31 -1.98 9.90
CA LYS A 84 -6.52 -0.61 10.38
C LYS A 84 -5.76 0.44 9.55
N GLY A 85 -4.72 0.01 8.84
CA GLY A 85 -3.92 0.84 7.94
C GLY A 85 -4.53 1.01 6.55
N VAL A 86 -5.56 0.23 6.19
CA VAL A 86 -6.19 0.32 4.87
C VAL A 86 -6.81 1.71 4.71
N GLY A 87 -6.37 2.41 3.66
CA GLY A 87 -6.87 3.74 3.32
C GLY A 87 -7.77 3.72 2.09
N GLY A 88 -8.62 4.73 2.00
CA GLY A 88 -9.51 4.97 0.87
C GLY A 88 -8.98 6.04 -0.08
N PHE A 89 -9.88 6.82 -0.67
CA PHE A 89 -9.54 7.88 -1.62
C PHE A 89 -8.72 9.01 -1.00
N GLY A 90 -8.93 9.33 0.29
CA GLY A 90 -8.14 10.32 1.02
C GLY A 90 -6.68 9.90 1.14
N ALA A 91 -6.44 8.65 1.53
CA ALA A 91 -5.09 8.09 1.62
C ALA A 91 -4.40 8.03 0.24
N ILE A 92 -5.12 7.65 -0.83
CA ILE A 92 -4.58 7.68 -2.20
C ILE A 92 -4.24 9.12 -2.61
N GLY A 93 -5.13 10.07 -2.32
CA GLY A 93 -4.91 11.50 -2.61
C GLY A 93 -3.67 12.05 -1.93
N SER A 94 -3.37 11.61 -0.70
CA SER A 94 -2.20 12.05 0.06
C SER A 94 -0.86 11.55 -0.51
N LEU A 95 -0.88 10.56 -1.41
CA LEU A 95 0.34 10.11 -2.12
C LEU A 95 0.83 11.13 -3.16
N PHE A 96 -0.06 12.01 -3.63
CA PHE A 96 0.30 13.02 -4.61
C PHE A 96 1.03 14.18 -3.92
N PRO A 97 2.17 14.62 -4.49
CA PRO A 97 2.92 15.75 -3.93
C PRO A 97 2.16 17.05 -4.14
N SER A 98 2.37 18.02 -3.24
CA SER A 98 1.82 19.37 -3.35
C SER A 98 2.45 20.18 -4.50
N VAL A 99 3.63 19.80 -4.95
CA VAL A 99 4.35 20.39 -6.08
C VAL A 99 4.48 19.35 -7.17
N TRP A 100 4.30 19.76 -8.44
CA TRP A 100 4.37 18.87 -9.58
C TRP A 100 5.76 18.27 -9.74
N ASP A 101 5.83 16.94 -9.78
CA ASP A 101 7.04 16.13 -9.93
C ASP A 101 6.77 15.00 -10.92
N TRP A 102 7.44 15.05 -12.07
CA TRP A 102 7.28 14.06 -13.15
C TRP A 102 7.72 12.66 -12.76
N GLU A 103 8.79 12.51 -11.99
CA GLU A 103 9.26 11.23 -11.54
C GLU A 103 8.23 10.58 -10.62
N ARG A 104 7.72 11.34 -9.67
CA ARG A 104 6.71 10.90 -8.72
C ARG A 104 5.39 10.57 -9.41
N PHE A 105 4.99 11.39 -10.40
CA PHE A 105 3.81 11.13 -11.23
C PHE A 105 3.89 9.77 -11.93
N TRP A 106 5.00 9.46 -12.63
CA TRP A 106 5.15 8.19 -13.33
C TRP A 106 5.29 7.01 -12.37
N ASN A 107 5.97 7.17 -11.23
CA ASN A 107 6.04 6.15 -10.18
C ASN A 107 4.67 5.84 -9.59
N LEU A 108 3.82 6.86 -9.30
CA LEU A 108 2.46 6.69 -8.82
C LEU A 108 1.55 6.03 -9.87
N THR A 109 1.67 6.43 -11.13
CA THR A 109 0.92 5.82 -12.24
C THR A 109 1.25 4.33 -12.36
N ALA A 110 2.53 3.98 -12.35
CA ALA A 110 2.97 2.58 -12.36
C ALA A 110 2.50 1.80 -11.13
N PHE A 111 2.58 2.43 -9.94
CA PHE A 111 2.10 1.85 -8.68
C PHE A 111 0.60 1.53 -8.74
N LEU A 112 -0.23 2.49 -9.13
CA LEU A 112 -1.68 2.31 -9.23
C LEU A 112 -2.06 1.28 -10.30
N SER A 113 -1.36 1.29 -11.45
CA SER A 113 -1.58 0.30 -12.51
C SER A 113 -1.27 -1.13 -12.05
N LEU A 114 -0.15 -1.33 -11.37
CA LEU A 114 0.21 -2.65 -10.81
C LEU A 114 -0.75 -3.09 -9.72
N MET A 115 -1.17 -2.16 -8.85
CA MET A 115 -2.14 -2.45 -7.80
C MET A 115 -3.49 -2.86 -8.38
N LEU A 116 -3.97 -2.13 -9.40
CA LEU A 116 -5.22 -2.47 -10.09
C LEU A 116 -5.14 -3.83 -10.80
N ALA A 117 -4.02 -4.11 -11.47
CA ALA A 117 -3.79 -5.42 -12.09
C ALA A 117 -3.79 -6.54 -11.06
N PHE A 118 -3.12 -6.34 -9.91
CA PHE A 118 -3.10 -7.31 -8.81
C PHE A 118 -4.52 -7.56 -8.27
N LEU A 119 -5.29 -6.50 -7.99
CA LEU A 119 -6.66 -6.65 -7.50
C LEU A 119 -7.55 -7.37 -8.51
N ASN A 120 -7.40 -7.10 -9.80
CA ASN A 120 -8.18 -7.75 -10.85
C ASN A 120 -7.87 -9.25 -11.04
N ILE A 121 -6.69 -9.71 -10.62
CA ILE A 121 -6.34 -11.14 -10.64
C ILE A 121 -6.98 -11.91 -9.46
N LEU A 122 -7.39 -11.22 -8.39
CA LEU A 122 -8.02 -11.89 -7.25
C LEU A 122 -9.29 -12.64 -7.66
N PRO A 123 -9.55 -13.84 -7.11
CA PRO A 123 -10.71 -14.66 -7.44
C PRO A 123 -11.99 -14.13 -6.79
N ILE A 124 -12.26 -12.84 -6.97
CA ILE A 124 -13.44 -12.17 -6.44
C ILE A 124 -14.44 -12.02 -7.59
N PRO A 125 -15.64 -12.62 -7.49
CA PRO A 125 -16.71 -12.36 -8.44
C PRO A 125 -16.99 -10.85 -8.50
N ALA A 126 -17.20 -10.30 -9.68
CA ALA A 126 -17.26 -8.87 -10.04
C ALA A 126 -15.88 -8.24 -10.43
N LEU A 127 -14.77 -8.96 -10.29
CA LEU A 127 -13.47 -8.63 -10.87
C LEU A 127 -13.13 -9.64 -11.98
N ASP A 128 -12.16 -9.30 -12.84
CA ASP A 128 -11.75 -10.15 -13.98
C ASP A 128 -11.30 -11.54 -13.51
N GLY A 129 -10.58 -11.63 -12.38
CA GLY A 129 -10.17 -12.90 -11.80
C GLY A 129 -11.34 -13.82 -11.41
N GLY A 130 -12.48 -13.27 -11.03
CA GLY A 130 -13.71 -14.05 -10.80
C GLY A 130 -14.22 -14.69 -12.08
N HIS A 131 -14.18 -13.99 -13.20
CA HIS A 131 -14.54 -14.55 -14.51
C HIS A 131 -13.59 -15.66 -14.94
N VAL A 132 -12.29 -15.50 -14.68
CA VAL A 132 -11.29 -16.57 -14.95
C VAL A 132 -11.63 -17.82 -14.15
N VAL A 133 -12.05 -17.71 -12.90
CA VAL A 133 -12.47 -18.88 -12.08
C VAL A 133 -13.67 -19.58 -12.71
N PHE A 134 -14.67 -18.86 -13.23
CA PHE A 134 -15.81 -19.46 -13.91
C PHE A 134 -15.39 -20.17 -15.21
N LEU A 135 -14.49 -19.56 -15.99
CA LEU A 135 -13.94 -20.20 -17.19
C LEU A 135 -13.15 -21.47 -16.85
N MET A 136 -12.35 -21.47 -15.80
CA MET A 136 -11.66 -22.67 -15.34
C MET A 136 -12.64 -23.76 -14.91
N TYR A 137 -13.70 -23.40 -14.21
CA TYR A 137 -14.77 -24.35 -13.89
C TYR A 137 -15.40 -24.95 -15.15
N GLU A 138 -15.71 -24.15 -16.16
CA GLU A 138 -16.28 -24.63 -17.43
C GLU A 138 -15.35 -25.61 -18.14
N ILE A 139 -14.05 -25.30 -18.19
CA ILE A 139 -13.02 -26.19 -18.79
C ILE A 139 -12.98 -27.56 -18.06
N VAL A 140 -13.03 -27.54 -16.72
CA VAL A 140 -12.93 -28.77 -15.92
C VAL A 140 -14.25 -29.55 -15.91
N ALA A 141 -15.38 -28.86 -15.79
CA ALA A 141 -16.72 -29.50 -15.71
C ALA A 141 -17.32 -29.85 -17.06
N GLY A 142 -16.75 -29.34 -18.17
CA GLY A 142 -17.23 -29.54 -19.54
C GLY A 142 -18.58 -28.86 -19.84
N LYS A 143 -19.03 -27.97 -18.95
CA LYS A 143 -20.27 -27.21 -19.08
C LYS A 143 -20.17 -25.90 -18.32
N PRO A 144 -20.83 -24.83 -18.80
CA PRO A 144 -20.84 -23.55 -18.13
C PRO A 144 -21.50 -23.63 -16.75
N ALA A 145 -21.09 -22.76 -15.85
CA ALA A 145 -21.78 -22.58 -14.58
C ALA A 145 -23.21 -22.07 -14.80
N PRO A 146 -24.18 -22.45 -13.96
CA PRO A 146 -25.56 -21.95 -14.08
C PRO A 146 -25.60 -20.42 -14.02
N GLU A 147 -26.33 -19.78 -14.93
CA GLU A 147 -26.44 -18.31 -15.01
C GLU A 147 -26.82 -17.68 -13.68
N LYS A 148 -27.81 -18.23 -12.98
CA LYS A 148 -28.24 -17.74 -11.66
C LYS A 148 -27.11 -17.79 -10.63
N PHE A 149 -26.26 -18.82 -10.68
CA PHE A 149 -25.13 -18.92 -9.78
C PHE A 149 -24.10 -17.83 -10.05
N MET A 150 -23.78 -17.57 -11.31
CA MET A 150 -22.86 -16.51 -11.72
C MET A 150 -23.41 -15.13 -11.32
N GLU A 151 -24.71 -14.90 -11.53
CA GLU A 151 -25.40 -13.66 -11.15
C GLU A 151 -25.30 -13.41 -9.63
N TYR A 152 -25.68 -14.41 -8.80
CA TYR A 152 -25.58 -14.28 -7.35
C TYR A 152 -24.12 -14.07 -6.88
N ALA A 153 -23.18 -14.81 -7.44
CA ALA A 153 -21.77 -14.66 -7.11
C ALA A 153 -21.29 -13.23 -7.41
N GLN A 154 -21.70 -12.69 -8.57
CA GLN A 154 -21.34 -11.33 -8.97
C GLN A 154 -21.95 -10.28 -8.04
N VAL A 155 -23.20 -10.43 -7.63
CA VAL A 155 -23.86 -9.54 -6.65
C VAL A 155 -23.14 -9.60 -5.31
N VAL A 156 -22.80 -10.79 -4.82
CA VAL A 156 -22.03 -10.96 -3.58
C VAL A 156 -20.65 -10.31 -3.68
N GLY A 157 -19.94 -10.53 -4.79
CA GLY A 157 -18.65 -9.88 -5.03
C GLY A 157 -18.73 -8.37 -5.04
N MET A 158 -19.77 -7.82 -5.70
CA MET A 158 -20.01 -6.37 -5.70
C MET A 158 -20.29 -5.82 -4.29
N LEU A 159 -21.08 -6.54 -3.47
CA LEU A 159 -21.36 -6.14 -2.10
C LEU A 159 -20.10 -6.16 -1.23
N ILE A 160 -19.21 -7.16 -1.41
CA ILE A 160 -17.91 -7.22 -0.74
C ILE A 160 -17.06 -6.01 -1.12
N LEU A 161 -16.96 -5.69 -2.41
CA LEU A 161 -16.20 -4.53 -2.89
C LEU A 161 -16.77 -3.22 -2.34
N LEU A 162 -18.09 -3.07 -2.34
CA LEU A 162 -18.75 -1.90 -1.78
C LEU A 162 -18.46 -1.76 -0.29
N ALA A 163 -18.54 -2.86 0.48
CA ALA A 163 -18.21 -2.86 1.90
C ALA A 163 -16.74 -2.46 2.15
N LEU A 164 -15.80 -2.94 1.32
CA LEU A 164 -14.39 -2.56 1.39
C LEU A 164 -14.19 -1.06 1.11
N VAL A 165 -14.87 -0.51 0.10
CA VAL A 165 -14.80 0.92 -0.22
C VAL A 165 -15.34 1.76 0.93
N VAL A 166 -16.48 1.38 1.51
CA VAL A 166 -17.08 2.07 2.67
C VAL A 166 -16.15 1.98 3.87
N TYR A 167 -15.57 0.81 4.14
CA TYR A 167 -14.62 0.61 5.23
C TYR A 167 -13.37 1.48 5.06
N ALA A 168 -12.74 1.45 3.89
CA ALA A 168 -11.52 2.19 3.63
C ALA A 168 -11.72 3.71 3.75
N ASN A 169 -12.80 4.24 3.16
CA ASN A 169 -13.11 5.67 3.26
C ASN A 169 -13.57 6.07 4.68
N GLY A 170 -14.31 5.19 5.36
CA GLY A 170 -14.67 5.40 6.77
C GLY A 170 -13.43 5.47 7.67
N ASN A 171 -12.45 4.61 7.42
CA ASN A 171 -11.18 4.63 8.13
C ASN A 171 -10.36 5.91 7.86
N ASP A 172 -10.39 6.43 6.63
CA ASP A 172 -9.77 7.73 6.32
C ASP A 172 -10.43 8.87 7.12
N ILE A 173 -11.77 8.87 7.22
CA ILE A 173 -12.51 9.88 7.99
C ILE A 173 -12.15 9.79 9.48
N ILE A 174 -12.12 8.58 10.05
CA ILE A 174 -11.77 8.39 11.47
C ILE A 174 -10.36 8.90 11.79
N LYS A 175 -9.41 8.76 10.85
CA LYS A 175 -8.03 9.25 11.03
C LYS A 175 -7.89 10.77 10.98
N LEU A 176 -8.93 11.50 10.55
CA LEU A 176 -8.95 12.95 10.54
C LEU A 176 -9.31 13.57 11.90
N PHE A 177 -9.87 12.77 12.81
CA PHE A 177 -10.29 13.16 14.16
C PHE A 177 -9.45 12.45 15.21
#